data_1859fb3fb422a3bfd376f8be7682aa75
#
_entry.id   1859fb3fb422a3bfd376f8be7682aa75
#
_cell.length_a   1.000
_cell.length_b   1.000
_cell.length_c   1.000
_cell.angle_alpha   90.00
_cell.angle_beta   90.00
_cell.angle_gamma   90.00
#
_symmetry.space_group_name_H-M   'P 1'
#
loop_
_entity.id
_entity.type
_entity.pdbx_description
1 polymer ?
#
loop_
_entity_poly.entity_id
_entity_poly.type
_entity_poly.pdbx_seq_one_letter_code
_entity_poly.pdbx_strand_id
1 'polypeptide(L)'
;SRAVNAGLRSALPQLLKEFHVIHLCGKGNLDSTLAQPGYIQYEYISDELKDLFAISDIVLSRAGANAICELLALKKPNILVPLPAAVSRGDQILNANSFKKQGFSYVLEEEKLNADTLMAAVHEVYNNRDSYKKAMATSNQSNGVDIVIKLIKELS
;
A
#
# COMPACT_ATOMS: atom_id res chain seq x y z
N SER A 1 7.69 -6.92 6.49
CA SER A 1 7.16 -8.19 5.97
C SER A 1 8.15 -8.84 5.01
N ARG A 2 8.53 -10.06 5.29
CA ARG A 2 9.49 -10.79 4.46
C ARG A 2 8.99 -11.00 3.03
N ALA A 3 7.74 -11.41 2.88
CA ALA A 3 7.18 -11.71 1.57
C ALA A 3 7.09 -10.46 0.70
N VAL A 4 6.63 -9.35 1.24
CA VAL A 4 6.54 -8.09 0.51
C VAL A 4 7.93 -7.56 0.18
N ASN A 5 8.86 -7.61 1.14
CA ASN A 5 10.23 -7.19 0.90
C ASN A 5 10.88 -7.99 -0.22
N ALA A 6 10.74 -9.31 -0.19
CA ALA A 6 11.30 -10.18 -1.22
C ALA A 6 10.68 -9.91 -2.59
N GLY A 7 9.35 -9.77 -2.63
CA GLY A 7 8.64 -9.47 -3.87
C GLY A 7 9.08 -8.16 -4.48
N LEU A 8 9.14 -7.11 -3.65
CA LEU A 8 9.60 -5.79 -4.10
C LEU A 8 11.03 -5.85 -4.62
N ARG A 9 11.93 -6.49 -3.87
CA ARG A 9 13.35 -6.56 -4.24
C ARG A 9 13.56 -7.35 -5.52
N SER A 10 12.74 -8.37 -5.77
CA SER A 10 12.82 -9.13 -7.02
C SER A 10 12.44 -8.29 -8.24
N ALA A 11 11.64 -7.26 -8.06
CA ALA A 11 11.18 -6.37 -9.12
C ALA A 11 12.02 -5.09 -9.24
N LEU A 12 12.98 -4.85 -8.34
CA LEU A 12 13.76 -3.61 -8.33
C LEU A 12 14.38 -3.24 -9.67
N PRO A 13 15.04 -4.15 -10.40
CA PRO A 13 15.64 -3.76 -11.68
C PRO A 13 14.63 -3.19 -12.67
N GLN A 14 13.40 -3.73 -12.66
CA GLN A 14 12.33 -3.24 -13.53
C GLN A 14 11.69 -1.96 -13.01
N LEU A 15 11.46 -1.90 -11.69
CA LEU A 15 10.86 -0.73 -11.05
C LEU A 15 11.73 0.51 -11.24
N LEU A 16 13.04 0.38 -11.03
CA LEU A 16 13.96 1.52 -11.07
C LEU A 16 14.20 2.06 -12.46
N LYS A 17 13.74 1.37 -13.50
CA LYS A 17 13.76 1.92 -14.87
C LYS A 17 12.72 3.02 -15.03
N GLU A 18 11.65 3.00 -14.25
CA GLU A 18 10.51 3.89 -14.42
C GLU A 18 10.19 4.71 -13.17
N PHE A 19 10.55 4.23 -11.98
CA PHE A 19 10.13 4.82 -10.70
C PHE A 19 11.31 4.98 -9.74
N HIS A 20 11.14 5.92 -8.82
CA HIS A 20 11.94 5.96 -7.60
C HIS A 20 11.18 5.16 -6.54
N VAL A 21 11.91 4.39 -5.74
CA VAL A 21 11.31 3.49 -4.74
C VAL A 21 11.77 3.87 -3.35
N ILE A 22 10.82 4.11 -2.46
CA ILE A 22 11.07 4.28 -1.02
C ILE A 22 10.52 3.03 -0.35
N HIS A 23 11.39 2.30 0.34
CA HIS A 23 11.07 1.00 0.91
C HIS A 23 11.23 1.02 2.42
N LEU A 24 10.13 0.83 3.12
CA LEU A 24 10.13 0.67 4.57
C LEU A 24 10.27 -0.81 4.87
N CYS A 25 11.49 -1.24 5.14
CA CYS A 25 11.86 -2.66 5.20
C CYS A 25 11.46 -3.34 6.50
N GLY A 26 11.36 -2.58 7.58
CA GLY A 26 11.25 -3.11 8.92
C GLY A 26 12.59 -3.26 9.61
N LYS A 27 12.58 -3.31 10.92
CA LYS A 27 13.79 -3.36 11.73
C LYS A 27 14.63 -4.60 11.39
N GLY A 28 15.91 -4.38 11.16
CA GLY A 28 16.85 -5.46 10.83
C GLY A 28 16.80 -5.95 9.39
N ASN A 29 16.00 -5.32 8.53
CA ASN A 29 15.79 -5.77 7.15
C ASN A 29 16.44 -4.87 6.10
N LEU A 30 17.25 -3.89 6.51
CA LEU A 30 18.02 -3.11 5.55
C LEU A 30 19.02 -4.01 4.83
N ASP A 31 19.15 -3.81 3.54
CA ASP A 31 20.13 -4.52 2.72
C ASP A 31 20.98 -3.52 1.97
N SER A 32 22.14 -3.18 2.54
CA SER A 32 23.05 -2.20 1.96
C SER A 32 23.66 -2.67 0.64
N THR A 33 23.64 -3.98 0.36
CA THR A 33 24.14 -4.51 -0.91
C THR A 33 23.25 -4.13 -2.09
N LEU A 34 22.00 -3.72 -1.82
CA LEU A 34 21.04 -3.30 -2.83
C LEU A 34 21.01 -1.78 -3.04
N ALA A 35 21.84 -1.03 -2.30
CA ALA A 35 21.88 0.41 -2.42
C ALA A 35 22.21 0.82 -3.86
N GLN A 36 21.36 1.67 -4.45
CA GLN A 36 21.52 2.12 -5.82
C GLN A 36 20.69 3.38 -6.05
N PRO A 37 21.00 4.16 -7.11
CA PRO A 37 20.22 5.37 -7.38
C PRO A 37 18.75 5.09 -7.55
N GLY A 38 17.92 5.92 -6.91
CA GLY A 38 16.47 5.80 -6.99
C GLY A 38 15.85 4.83 -5.98
N TYR A 39 16.66 4.10 -5.23
CA TYR A 39 16.16 3.17 -4.22
C TYR A 39 16.62 3.60 -2.82
N ILE A 40 15.67 3.97 -1.97
CA ILE A 40 15.93 4.41 -0.60
C ILE A 40 15.26 3.45 0.36
N GLN A 41 16.01 2.96 1.33
CA GLN A 41 15.52 2.04 2.35
C GLN A 41 15.50 2.71 3.71
N TYR A 42 14.42 2.50 4.46
CA TYR A 42 14.32 2.88 5.86
C TYR A 42 13.88 1.66 6.66
N GLU A 43 14.47 1.46 7.84
CA GLU A 43 14.02 0.38 8.72
C GLU A 43 12.66 0.70 9.31
N TYR A 44 12.46 1.93 9.73
CA TYR A 44 11.30 2.32 10.49
C TYR A 44 11.07 3.83 10.35
N ILE A 45 9.81 4.17 10.14
CA ILE A 45 9.38 5.57 10.13
C ILE A 45 8.08 5.64 10.93
N SER A 46 7.97 6.61 11.83
CA SER A 46 6.74 6.80 12.62
C SER A 46 5.96 8.03 12.13
N ASP A 47 6.44 9.20 12.44
CA ASP A 47 5.68 10.43 12.23
C ASP A 47 5.69 10.90 10.78
N GLU A 48 6.70 10.51 10.01
CA GLU A 48 6.85 10.94 8.61
C GLU A 48 6.08 10.05 7.62
N LEU A 49 5.37 9.03 8.08
CA LEU A 49 4.67 8.10 7.20
C LEU A 49 3.64 8.82 6.32
N LYS A 50 2.90 9.76 6.89
CA LYS A 50 1.93 10.55 6.14
C LYS A 50 2.58 11.38 5.05
N ASP A 51 3.75 11.95 5.35
CA ASP A 51 4.50 12.77 4.41
C ASP A 51 5.00 11.91 3.25
N LEU A 52 5.50 10.71 3.55
CA LEU A 52 5.94 9.78 2.51
C LEU A 52 4.78 9.34 1.63
N PHE A 53 3.63 9.04 2.21
CA PHE A 53 2.45 8.71 1.43
C PHE A 53 2.05 9.88 0.54
N ALA A 54 2.08 11.10 1.07
CA ALA A 54 1.66 12.29 0.33
C ALA A 54 2.52 12.55 -0.90
N ILE A 55 3.82 12.34 -0.82
CA ILE A 55 4.72 12.57 -1.96
C ILE A 55 4.79 11.40 -2.94
N SER A 56 4.25 10.26 -2.59
CA SER A 56 4.27 9.07 -3.45
C SER A 56 3.17 9.13 -4.49
N ASP A 57 3.44 8.63 -5.71
CA ASP A 57 2.39 8.51 -6.73
C ASP A 57 1.50 7.31 -6.45
N ILE A 58 2.09 6.21 -6.02
CA ILE A 58 1.38 4.99 -5.63
C ILE A 58 2.05 4.39 -4.40
N VAL A 59 1.29 3.63 -3.63
CA VAL A 59 1.77 2.99 -2.41
C VAL A 59 1.50 1.50 -2.46
N LEU A 60 2.48 0.70 -2.10
CA LEU A 60 2.33 -0.74 -1.89
C LEU A 60 2.30 -0.99 -0.38
N SER A 61 1.25 -1.61 0.12
CA SER A 61 1.06 -1.76 1.56
C SER A 61 0.33 -3.04 1.92
N ARG A 62 0.51 -3.47 3.16
CA ARG A 62 -0.41 -4.42 3.79
C ARG A 62 -1.77 -3.71 3.99
N ALA A 63 -2.81 -4.49 4.25
CA ALA A 63 -4.18 -3.99 4.37
C ALA A 63 -4.63 -3.84 5.83
N GLY A 64 -3.73 -3.40 6.70
CA GLY A 64 -4.06 -3.09 8.08
C GLY A 64 -4.93 -1.84 8.18
N ALA A 65 -5.78 -1.76 9.21
CA ALA A 65 -6.75 -0.70 9.36
C ALA A 65 -6.14 0.70 9.32
N ASN A 66 -5.02 0.92 10.02
CA ASN A 66 -4.38 2.23 10.07
C ASN A 66 -3.87 2.65 8.69
N ALA A 67 -3.21 1.72 7.98
CA ALA A 67 -2.65 2.01 6.67
C ALA A 67 -3.74 2.35 5.65
N ILE A 68 -4.80 1.55 5.59
CA ILE A 68 -5.85 1.79 4.60
C ILE A 68 -6.63 3.08 4.89
N CYS A 69 -6.82 3.44 6.16
CA CYS A 69 -7.45 4.70 6.52
C CYS A 69 -6.62 5.90 6.06
N GLU A 70 -5.30 5.84 6.23
CA GLU A 70 -4.40 6.89 5.75
C GLU A 70 -4.42 6.99 4.23
N LEU A 71 -4.39 5.86 3.54
CA LEU A 71 -4.44 5.84 2.08
C LEU A 71 -5.73 6.46 1.56
N LEU A 72 -6.85 6.14 2.20
CA LEU A 72 -8.14 6.72 1.83
C LEU A 72 -8.19 8.21 2.12
N ALA A 73 -7.72 8.64 3.28
CA ALA A 73 -7.70 10.06 3.66
C ALA A 73 -6.87 10.89 2.68
N LEU A 74 -5.75 10.36 2.22
CA LEU A 74 -4.86 11.01 1.26
C LEU A 74 -5.26 10.77 -0.20
N LYS A 75 -6.28 9.96 -0.43
CA LYS A 75 -6.73 9.57 -1.78
C LYS A 75 -5.57 9.03 -2.61
N LYS A 76 -4.78 8.15 -2.01
CA LYS A 76 -3.55 7.65 -2.63
C LYS A 76 -3.80 6.35 -3.37
N PRO A 77 -3.58 6.31 -4.70
CA PRO A 77 -3.65 5.05 -5.44
C PRO A 77 -2.72 4.02 -4.83
N ASN A 78 -3.20 2.80 -4.69
CA ASN A 78 -2.44 1.83 -3.90
C ASN A 78 -2.67 0.40 -4.34
N ILE A 79 -1.68 -0.43 -3.98
CA ILE A 79 -1.72 -1.88 -4.13
C ILE A 79 -1.71 -2.45 -2.71
N LEU A 80 -2.71 -3.25 -2.39
CA LEU A 80 -2.80 -3.91 -1.10
C LEU A 80 -2.39 -5.38 -1.22
N VAL A 81 -1.47 -5.79 -0.35
CA VAL A 81 -1.07 -7.19 -0.20
C VAL A 81 -1.51 -7.61 1.20
N PRO A 82 -2.73 -8.15 1.36
CA PRO A 82 -3.23 -8.50 2.68
C PRO A 82 -2.46 -9.67 3.28
N LEU A 83 -2.32 -9.66 4.61
CA LEU A 83 -1.78 -10.83 5.31
C LEU A 83 -2.73 -12.01 5.11
N PRO A 84 -2.19 -13.22 4.91
CA PRO A 84 -3.02 -14.41 4.78
C PRO A 84 -3.90 -14.66 6.01
N ALA A 85 -5.02 -15.33 5.83
CA ALA A 85 -5.96 -15.60 6.90
C ALA A 85 -5.33 -16.33 8.09
N ALA A 86 -4.38 -17.22 7.81
CA ALA A 86 -3.68 -17.97 8.87
C ALA A 86 -2.92 -17.07 9.84
N VAL A 87 -2.52 -15.86 9.40
CA VAL A 87 -1.75 -14.92 10.22
C VAL A 87 -2.64 -13.83 10.82
N SER A 88 -3.60 -13.29 10.05
CA SER A 88 -4.38 -12.12 10.43
C SER A 88 -5.85 -12.43 10.77
N ARG A 89 -6.22 -13.71 10.85
CA ARG A 89 -7.60 -14.15 11.04
C ARG A 89 -8.55 -13.65 9.95
N GLY A 90 -8.00 -13.24 8.82
CA GLY A 90 -8.79 -12.79 7.69
C GLY A 90 -9.15 -11.31 7.70
N ASP A 91 -8.80 -10.55 8.73
CA ASP A 91 -9.14 -9.13 8.83
C ASP A 91 -8.59 -8.32 7.67
N GLN A 92 -7.32 -8.55 7.31
CA GLN A 92 -6.70 -7.82 6.21
C GLN A 92 -7.28 -8.20 4.86
N ILE A 93 -7.68 -9.47 4.70
CA ILE A 93 -8.34 -9.91 3.47
C ILE A 93 -9.69 -9.21 3.32
N LEU A 94 -10.47 -9.11 4.40
CA LEU A 94 -11.74 -8.40 4.37
C LEU A 94 -11.55 -6.92 4.03
N ASN A 95 -10.58 -6.28 4.65
CA ASN A 95 -10.25 -4.88 4.37
C ASN A 95 -9.87 -4.68 2.90
N ALA A 96 -9.00 -5.53 2.39
CA ALA A 96 -8.53 -5.44 1.00
C ALA A 96 -9.69 -5.65 0.03
N ASN A 97 -10.54 -6.65 0.26
CA ASN A 97 -11.68 -6.91 -0.60
C ASN A 97 -12.68 -5.76 -0.62
N SER A 98 -12.91 -5.13 0.52
CA SER A 98 -13.77 -3.95 0.60
C SER A 98 -13.22 -2.79 -0.24
N PHE A 99 -11.93 -2.52 -0.14
CA PHE A 99 -11.28 -1.46 -0.89
C PHE A 99 -11.25 -1.76 -2.39
N LYS A 100 -11.02 -3.02 -2.76
CA LYS A 100 -11.08 -3.45 -4.15
C LYS A 100 -12.47 -3.24 -4.74
N LYS A 101 -13.50 -3.64 -4.02
CA LYS A 101 -14.90 -3.54 -4.46
C LYS A 101 -15.30 -2.08 -4.70
N GLN A 102 -14.80 -1.18 -3.89
CA GLN A 102 -15.10 0.26 -4.01
C GLN A 102 -14.23 0.97 -5.05
N GLY A 103 -13.27 0.29 -5.63
CA GLY A 103 -12.39 0.89 -6.64
C GLY A 103 -11.24 1.70 -6.05
N PHE A 104 -10.92 1.52 -4.77
CA PHE A 104 -9.87 2.27 -4.09
C PHE A 104 -8.49 1.67 -4.25
N SER A 105 -8.42 0.36 -4.45
CA SER A 105 -7.17 -0.38 -4.39
C SER A 105 -7.12 -1.51 -5.41
N TYR A 106 -5.90 -1.79 -5.85
CA TYR A 106 -5.58 -3.04 -6.53
C TYR A 106 -5.15 -4.03 -5.45
N VAL A 107 -5.70 -5.25 -5.46
CA VAL A 107 -5.35 -6.26 -4.47
C VAL A 107 -4.51 -7.34 -5.12
N LEU A 108 -3.34 -7.60 -4.54
CA LEU A 108 -2.42 -8.65 -4.97
C LEU A 108 -2.21 -9.61 -3.79
N GLU A 109 -2.66 -10.84 -3.94
CA GLU A 109 -2.51 -11.85 -2.89
C GLU A 109 -1.04 -12.19 -2.69
N GLU A 110 -0.64 -12.37 -1.42
CA GLU A 110 0.76 -12.65 -1.08
C GLU A 110 1.31 -13.87 -1.82
N GLU A 111 0.51 -14.93 -1.94
CA GLU A 111 0.93 -16.15 -2.62
C GLU A 111 1.17 -15.99 -4.11
N LYS A 112 0.62 -14.94 -4.70
CA LYS A 112 0.79 -14.61 -6.12
C LYS A 112 1.84 -13.55 -6.37
N LEU A 113 2.46 -13.03 -5.31
CA LEU A 113 3.41 -11.94 -5.39
C LEU A 113 4.74 -12.42 -5.95
N ASN A 114 5.12 -11.87 -7.09
CA ASN A 114 6.43 -12.05 -7.71
C ASN A 114 6.77 -10.81 -8.54
N ALA A 115 7.93 -10.80 -9.19
CA ALA A 115 8.36 -9.63 -9.97
C ALA A 115 7.35 -9.27 -11.07
N ASP A 116 6.85 -10.26 -11.80
CA ASP A 116 5.94 -10.02 -12.92
C ASP A 116 4.58 -9.51 -12.45
N THR A 117 4.00 -10.14 -11.42
CA THR A 117 2.70 -9.74 -10.89
C THR A 117 2.77 -8.37 -10.23
N LEU A 118 3.88 -8.08 -9.55
CA LEU A 118 4.06 -6.77 -8.94
C LEU A 118 4.19 -5.68 -10.02
N MET A 119 4.97 -5.92 -11.07
CA MET A 119 5.10 -4.95 -12.16
C MET A 119 3.76 -4.71 -12.86
N ALA A 120 2.97 -5.76 -13.08
CA ALA A 120 1.64 -5.62 -13.66
C ALA A 120 0.74 -4.77 -12.76
N ALA A 121 0.76 -4.99 -11.45
CA ALA A 121 -0.01 -4.21 -10.50
C ALA A 121 0.43 -2.73 -10.48
N VAL A 122 1.72 -2.48 -10.47
CA VAL A 122 2.27 -1.12 -10.47
C VAL A 122 1.83 -0.37 -11.73
N HIS A 123 1.95 -0.99 -12.91
CA HIS A 123 1.53 -0.37 -14.16
C HIS A 123 0.04 -0.10 -14.19
N GLU A 124 -0.78 -1.05 -13.72
CA GLU A 124 -2.23 -0.89 -13.67
C GLU A 124 -2.63 0.29 -12.79
N VAL A 125 -2.09 0.36 -11.59
CA VAL A 125 -2.43 1.42 -10.65
C VAL A 125 -1.90 2.77 -11.14
N TYR A 126 -0.67 2.80 -11.62
CA TYR A 126 -0.08 4.05 -12.09
C TYR A 126 -0.82 4.61 -13.31
N ASN A 127 -1.14 3.76 -14.27
CA ASN A 127 -1.83 4.18 -15.49
C ASN A 127 -3.27 4.61 -15.23
N ASN A 128 -3.88 4.10 -14.17
CA ASN A 128 -5.26 4.43 -13.79
C ASN A 128 -5.34 5.23 -12.49
N ARG A 129 -4.26 5.90 -12.11
CA ARG A 129 -4.19 6.60 -10.82
C ARG A 129 -5.30 7.62 -10.61
N ASP A 130 -5.73 8.27 -11.66
CA ASP A 130 -6.81 9.27 -11.56
C ASP A 130 -8.15 8.61 -11.23
N SER A 131 -8.39 7.42 -11.76
CA SER A 131 -9.61 6.64 -11.45
C SER A 131 -9.66 6.24 -9.98
N TYR A 132 -8.52 5.80 -9.42
CA TYR A 132 -8.43 5.46 -8.01
C TYR A 132 -8.65 6.68 -7.12
N LYS A 133 -8.03 7.80 -7.46
CA LYS A 133 -8.21 9.06 -6.73
C LYS A 133 -9.66 9.51 -6.74
N LYS A 134 -10.31 9.43 -7.89
CA LYS A 134 -11.71 9.83 -8.04
C LYS A 134 -12.64 8.96 -7.20
N ALA A 135 -12.43 7.65 -7.21
CA ALA A 135 -13.22 6.73 -6.40
C ALA A 135 -13.11 7.05 -4.92
N MET A 136 -11.89 7.27 -4.44
CA MET A 136 -11.66 7.62 -3.03
C MET A 136 -12.24 8.97 -2.66
N ALA A 137 -12.16 9.94 -3.55
CA ALA A 137 -12.75 11.28 -3.33
C ALA A 137 -14.27 11.20 -3.19
N THR A 138 -14.92 10.40 -4.02
CA THR A 138 -16.36 10.22 -3.98
C THR A 138 -16.80 9.55 -2.68
N SER A 139 -16.07 8.53 -2.23
CA SER A 139 -16.37 7.85 -0.97
C SER A 139 -16.21 8.77 0.25
N ASN A 140 -15.17 9.60 0.27
CA ASN A 140 -14.96 10.56 1.36
C ASN A 140 -16.12 11.54 1.50
N GLN A 141 -16.83 11.83 0.42
CA GLN A 141 -17.99 12.70 0.45
C GLN A 141 -19.27 11.95 0.86
N SER A 142 -19.29 10.64 0.78
CA SER A 142 -20.52 9.89 1.03
C SER A 142 -20.64 9.32 2.44
N ASN A 143 -19.83 8.34 2.85
CA ASN A 143 -20.03 7.71 4.16
C ASN A 143 -18.78 7.18 4.83
N GLY A 144 -17.67 7.03 4.11
CA GLY A 144 -16.47 6.39 4.64
C GLY A 144 -15.87 7.12 5.84
N VAL A 145 -15.73 8.44 5.73
CA VAL A 145 -15.15 9.26 6.81
C VAL A 145 -16.10 9.32 8.00
N ASP A 146 -17.40 9.40 7.76
CA ASP A 146 -18.40 9.44 8.83
C ASP A 146 -18.36 8.16 9.68
N ILE A 147 -18.20 7.02 9.05
CA ILE A 147 -18.10 5.74 9.78
C ILE A 147 -16.87 5.72 10.68
N VAL A 148 -15.72 6.19 10.20
CA VAL A 148 -14.49 6.25 11.01
C VAL A 148 -14.66 7.21 12.18
N ILE A 149 -15.26 8.38 11.94
CA ILE A 149 -15.53 9.38 12.99
C ILE A 149 -16.47 8.81 14.06
N LYS A 150 -17.50 8.10 13.68
CA LYS A 150 -18.43 7.49 14.62
C LYS A 150 -17.74 6.45 15.49
N LEU A 151 -16.87 5.63 14.92
CA LEU A 151 -16.11 4.65 15.70
C LEU A 151 -15.20 5.33 16.72
N ILE A 152 -14.54 6.41 16.34
CA ILE A 152 -13.69 7.18 17.26
C ILE A 152 -14.53 7.76 18.42
N LYS A 153 -15.69 8.32 18.12
CA LYS A 153 -16.57 8.86 19.15
C LYS A 153 -17.09 7.81 20.11
N GLU A 154 -17.40 6.63 19.62
CA GLU A 154 -17.88 5.52 20.46
C GLU A 154 -16.78 4.99 21.37
N LEU A 155 -15.52 5.05 20.93
CA LEU A 155 -14.38 4.60 21.71
C LEU A 155 -13.87 5.66 22.68
N SER A 156 -14.21 6.89 22.49
CA SER A 156 -13.78 7.99 23.35
C SER A 156 -14.80 8.29 24.41
#